data_90f1ce7d89633cdeec47c6bae7377253
#
_entry.id   90f1ce7d89633cdeec47c6bae7377253
#
_cell.length_a   1.000
_cell.length_b   1.000
_cell.length_c   1.000
_cell.angle_alpha   90.00
_cell.angle_beta   90.00
_cell.angle_gamma   90.00
#
_symmetry.space_group_name_H-M   'P 1'
#
loop_
_entity.id
_entity.type
_entity.pdbx_description
1 polymer ?
#
loop_
_entity_poly.entity_id
_entity_poly.type
_entity_poly.pdbx_seq_one_letter_code
_entity_poly.pdbx_strand_id
1 'polypeptide(L)'
;MKNYKITAFLLALFLSLFLYGNDLTRVDFQNTVNQKKGISSWTYKGKLGTKDSTFRIVKLDGKKVLRLRSEKSTGSILFDISKVNLEKTPVMRWRWRVDLLPEGADGRLDAKDDQAIGIYIGSGGPLSQHTIAFRWETLTPRNATGFVKYGMGTVKVHWKCVRNQKDKTGVWYIDECNLKEALKKIYPDKKPERLALTLSANSQYTGTCSVAYLDYIEFVPAEKKPCSK
;
A
#
# COMPACT_ATOMS: atom_id res chain seq x y z
N MET A 1 -76.67 -12.22 18.52
CA MET A 1 -75.47 -11.42 18.91
C MET A 1 -74.23 -12.19 18.44
N LYS A 2 -73.58 -11.76 17.35
CA LYS A 2 -72.44 -12.40 16.78
C LYS A 2 -71.18 -11.62 17.19
N ASN A 3 -70.30 -12.24 17.97
CA ASN A 3 -69.03 -11.68 18.38
C ASN A 3 -67.98 -11.81 17.22
N TYR A 4 -67.55 -10.68 16.70
CA TYR A 4 -66.38 -10.65 15.77
C TYR A 4 -65.14 -10.48 16.57
N LYS A 5 -64.28 -11.52 16.54
CA LYS A 5 -62.93 -11.46 17.05
C LYS A 5 -62.06 -10.76 16.00
N ILE A 6 -61.55 -9.58 16.35
CA ILE A 6 -60.56 -8.85 15.56
C ILE A 6 -59.22 -9.50 15.82
N THR A 7 -58.67 -10.21 14.82
CA THR A 7 -57.34 -10.73 14.82
C THR A 7 -56.39 -9.65 14.35
N ALA A 8 -55.62 -9.08 15.27
CA ALA A 8 -54.55 -8.13 14.92
C ALA A 8 -53.39 -8.84 14.20
N PHE A 9 -53.21 -8.53 12.96
CA PHE A 9 -52.06 -8.99 12.18
C PHE A 9 -50.88 -8.08 12.52
N LEU A 10 -49.96 -8.57 13.39
CA LEU A 10 -48.66 -7.94 13.64
C LEU A 10 -47.74 -8.16 12.43
N LEU A 11 -47.63 -7.13 11.58
CA LEU A 11 -46.70 -7.06 10.51
C LEU A 11 -45.29 -6.79 11.12
N ALA A 12 -44.53 -7.85 11.37
CA ALA A 12 -43.15 -7.72 11.78
C ALA A 12 -42.33 -7.19 10.60
N LEU A 13 -42.07 -5.89 10.60
CA LEU A 13 -41.10 -5.28 9.69
C LEU A 13 -39.69 -5.77 10.10
N PHE A 14 -39.21 -6.77 9.40
CA PHE A 14 -37.79 -7.12 9.46
C PHE A 14 -36.95 -6.00 8.80
N LEU A 15 -36.56 -5.02 9.62
CA LEU A 15 -35.53 -4.05 9.24
C LEU A 15 -34.22 -4.83 9.22
N SER A 16 -33.86 -5.38 8.06
CA SER A 16 -32.51 -5.87 7.82
C SER A 16 -31.56 -4.66 7.86
N LEU A 17 -31.02 -4.40 9.05
CA LEU A 17 -29.83 -3.56 9.21
C LEU A 17 -28.70 -4.26 8.43
N PHE A 18 -28.58 -3.93 7.15
CA PHE A 18 -27.33 -4.12 6.45
C PHE A 18 -26.30 -3.26 7.18
N LEU A 19 -25.53 -3.88 8.04
CA LEU A 19 -24.27 -3.33 8.54
C LEU A 19 -23.36 -3.18 7.33
N TYR A 20 -23.51 -2.08 6.59
CA TYR A 20 -22.50 -1.62 5.66
C TYR A 20 -21.26 -1.33 6.50
N GLY A 21 -20.34 -2.27 6.55
CA GLY A 21 -19.02 -2.00 7.10
C GLY A 21 -18.47 -0.80 6.33
N ASN A 22 -18.04 0.24 7.06
CA ASN A 22 -17.50 1.45 6.45
C ASN A 22 -16.38 1.10 5.50
N ASP A 23 -16.41 1.64 4.27
CA ASP A 23 -15.34 1.51 3.30
C ASP A 23 -14.02 2.05 3.93
N LEU A 24 -12.91 1.36 3.72
CA LEU A 24 -11.61 1.84 4.16
C LEU A 24 -11.15 2.96 3.21
N THR A 25 -11.04 4.17 3.74
CA THR A 25 -10.60 5.33 2.96
C THR A 25 -9.21 5.84 3.35
N ARG A 26 -8.66 5.38 4.49
CA ARG A 26 -7.36 5.86 4.98
C ARG A 26 -6.65 4.82 5.83
N VAL A 27 -5.35 4.73 5.63
CA VAL A 27 -4.40 3.97 6.45
C VAL A 27 -3.40 4.98 7.00
N ASP A 28 -3.34 5.12 8.33
CA ASP A 28 -2.36 5.94 9.05
C ASP A 28 -1.87 5.20 10.31
N PHE A 29 -1.05 5.87 11.12
CA PHE A 29 -0.32 5.23 12.21
C PHE A 29 -0.66 5.80 13.59
N GLN A 30 -1.71 6.62 13.73
CA GLN A 30 -2.03 7.31 14.99
C GLN A 30 -2.35 6.33 16.12
N ASN A 31 -3.07 5.25 15.80
CA ASN A 31 -3.48 4.20 16.76
C ASN A 31 -2.58 2.95 16.71
N THR A 32 -1.49 3.00 15.95
CA THR A 32 -0.57 1.88 15.78
C THR A 32 0.51 1.89 16.87
N VAL A 33 0.92 0.71 17.34
CA VAL A 33 1.97 0.52 18.33
C VAL A 33 3.08 -0.38 17.82
N ASN A 34 4.29 -0.19 18.36
CA ASN A 34 5.43 -1.04 18.04
C ASN A 34 5.28 -2.43 18.67
N GLN A 35 5.70 -3.46 17.93
CA GLN A 35 5.80 -4.85 18.40
C GLN A 35 7.25 -5.33 18.32
N LYS A 36 7.53 -6.53 18.83
CA LYS A 36 8.87 -7.16 18.74
C LYS A 36 9.38 -7.17 17.29
N LYS A 37 8.53 -7.62 16.35
CA LYS A 37 8.76 -7.49 14.91
C LYS A 37 7.62 -6.70 14.29
N GLY A 38 7.96 -5.58 13.59
CA GLY A 38 6.97 -4.73 12.92
C GLY A 38 6.10 -3.91 13.88
N ILE A 39 4.83 -3.75 13.52
CA ILE A 39 3.85 -2.89 14.18
C ILE A 39 2.49 -3.60 14.28
N SER A 40 1.63 -3.16 15.21
CA SER A 40 0.30 -3.77 15.42
C SER A 40 -0.56 -3.68 14.16
N SER A 41 -1.42 -4.69 13.97
CA SER A 41 -2.32 -4.84 12.81
C SER A 41 -1.64 -5.07 11.46
N TRP A 42 -0.32 -5.17 11.41
CA TRP A 42 0.46 -5.47 10.21
C TRP A 42 1.21 -6.78 10.36
N THR A 43 1.23 -7.58 9.29
CA THR A 43 1.98 -8.84 9.26
C THR A 43 3.38 -8.61 8.71
N TYR A 44 4.41 -8.88 9.52
CA TYR A 44 5.80 -8.81 9.09
C TYR A 44 6.16 -9.99 8.17
N LYS A 45 6.92 -9.70 7.11
CA LYS A 45 7.48 -10.67 6.16
C LYS A 45 8.96 -10.37 5.93
N GLY A 46 9.82 -11.29 6.37
CA GLY A 46 11.25 -11.29 6.09
C GLY A 46 11.59 -12.20 4.90
N LYS A 47 12.87 -12.26 4.56
CA LYS A 47 13.44 -13.17 3.56
C LYS A 47 14.44 -14.10 4.27
N LEU A 48 14.28 -15.39 4.09
CA LEU A 48 15.17 -16.38 4.68
C LEU A 48 16.63 -16.12 4.27
N GLY A 49 17.55 -16.19 5.23
CA GLY A 49 18.98 -15.96 5.00
C GLY A 49 19.39 -14.50 4.83
N THR A 50 18.46 -13.56 5.03
CA THR A 50 18.75 -12.12 4.95
C THR A 50 18.36 -11.43 6.24
N LYS A 51 19.15 -10.43 6.67
CA LYS A 51 18.84 -9.59 7.83
C LYS A 51 17.49 -8.88 7.64
N ASP A 52 16.73 -8.79 8.69
CA ASP A 52 15.40 -8.14 8.71
C ASP A 52 15.53 -6.61 8.68
N SER A 53 14.80 -5.95 7.81
CA SER A 53 14.54 -4.50 7.87
C SER A 53 13.60 -4.16 9.02
N THR A 54 13.66 -2.94 9.51
CA THR A 54 12.87 -2.52 10.68
C THR A 54 11.75 -1.56 10.28
N PHE A 55 10.59 -1.78 10.89
CA PHE A 55 9.38 -0.97 10.74
C PHE A 55 8.97 -0.52 12.14
N ARG A 56 8.96 0.78 12.42
CA ARG A 56 8.69 1.35 13.74
C ARG A 56 7.83 2.60 13.65
N ILE A 57 6.90 2.73 14.57
CA ILE A 57 6.19 3.98 14.78
C ILE A 57 7.09 4.91 15.56
N VAL A 58 7.29 6.09 15.02
CA VAL A 58 8.08 7.17 15.62
C VAL A 58 7.27 8.46 15.61
N LYS A 59 7.64 9.41 16.48
CA LYS A 59 7.10 10.76 16.44
C LYS A 59 8.03 11.64 15.59
N LEU A 60 7.51 12.20 14.50
CA LEU A 60 8.23 13.11 13.61
C LEU A 60 7.31 14.27 13.24
N ASP A 61 7.80 15.49 13.34
CA ASP A 61 7.03 16.73 13.10
C ASP A 61 5.69 16.76 13.86
N GLY A 62 5.69 16.28 15.11
CA GLY A 62 4.51 16.26 16.00
C GLY A 62 3.52 15.12 15.76
N LYS A 63 3.70 14.30 14.73
CA LYS A 63 2.79 13.20 14.33
C LYS A 63 3.43 11.85 14.52
N LYS A 64 2.62 10.81 14.74
CA LYS A 64 3.05 9.42 14.62
C LYS A 64 3.12 9.04 13.15
N VAL A 65 4.28 8.55 12.74
CA VAL A 65 4.54 8.09 11.37
C VAL A 65 5.24 6.74 11.40
N LEU A 66 5.13 5.98 10.32
CA LEU A 66 5.91 4.78 10.14
C LEU A 66 7.32 5.14 9.66
N ARG A 67 8.36 4.73 10.40
CA ARG A 67 9.74 4.70 9.94
C ARG A 67 10.08 3.31 9.38
N LEU A 68 10.61 3.30 8.17
CA LEU A 68 11.21 2.14 7.52
C LEU A 68 12.73 2.33 7.51
N ARG A 69 13.48 1.34 7.97
CA ARG A 69 14.95 1.35 7.91
C ARG A 69 15.46 0.00 7.42
N SER A 70 16.32 0.03 6.45
CA SER A 70 17.12 -1.12 6.04
C SER A 70 18.61 -0.85 6.25
N GLU A 71 19.37 -1.91 6.55
CA GLU A 71 20.82 -1.88 6.75
C GLU A 71 21.37 -3.23 6.33
N LYS A 72 21.81 -3.34 5.07
CA LYS A 72 22.18 -4.60 4.42
C LYS A 72 21.09 -5.65 4.59
N SER A 73 19.83 -5.22 4.50
CA SER A 73 18.67 -5.99 4.94
C SER A 73 17.50 -5.85 3.98
N THR A 74 16.52 -6.72 4.13
CA THR A 74 15.24 -6.64 3.43
C THR A 74 14.11 -7.01 4.36
N GLY A 75 12.93 -6.50 4.07
CA GLY A 75 11.71 -6.85 4.78
C GLY A 75 10.52 -6.08 4.28
N SER A 76 9.36 -6.56 4.67
CA SER A 76 8.09 -5.91 4.37
C SER A 76 7.07 -6.12 5.49
N ILE A 77 6.08 -5.25 5.51
CA ILE A 77 4.88 -5.38 6.35
C ILE A 77 3.65 -5.33 5.45
N LEU A 78 2.67 -6.16 5.75
CA LEU A 78 1.44 -6.34 4.98
C LEU A 78 0.22 -5.95 5.81
N PHE A 79 -0.70 -5.24 5.20
CA PHE A 79 -1.99 -4.82 5.76
C PHE A 79 -3.13 -5.15 4.80
N ASP A 80 -4.24 -5.64 5.35
CA ASP A 80 -5.46 -5.93 4.57
C ASP A 80 -6.21 -4.64 4.25
N ILE A 81 -6.38 -4.35 2.96
CA ILE A 81 -7.16 -3.23 2.45
C ILE A 81 -8.34 -3.70 1.57
N SER A 82 -8.83 -4.93 1.79
CA SER A 82 -9.96 -5.49 1.03
C SER A 82 -11.24 -4.68 1.13
N LYS A 83 -11.38 -3.84 2.16
CA LYS A 83 -12.49 -2.90 2.35
C LYS A 83 -12.37 -1.60 1.54
N VAL A 84 -11.30 -1.41 0.77
CA VAL A 84 -11.18 -0.27 -0.15
C VAL A 84 -12.14 -0.47 -1.32
N ASN A 85 -12.96 0.54 -1.58
CA ASN A 85 -13.91 0.54 -2.68
C ASN A 85 -13.40 1.39 -3.84
N LEU A 86 -12.71 0.78 -4.79
CA LEU A 86 -12.13 1.49 -5.94
C LEU A 86 -13.17 2.08 -6.91
N GLU A 87 -14.46 1.70 -6.80
CA GLU A 87 -15.52 2.34 -7.58
C GLU A 87 -15.84 3.74 -7.03
N LYS A 88 -15.79 3.90 -5.70
CA LYS A 88 -16.04 5.17 -5.01
C LYS A 88 -14.80 6.02 -4.85
N THR A 89 -13.67 5.38 -4.53
CA THR A 89 -12.39 6.03 -4.19
C THR A 89 -11.24 5.44 -5.02
N PRO A 90 -11.23 5.68 -6.34
CA PRO A 90 -10.27 5.08 -7.26
C PRO A 90 -8.84 5.63 -7.14
N VAL A 91 -8.67 6.81 -6.55
CA VAL A 91 -7.36 7.46 -6.45
C VAL A 91 -6.72 7.14 -5.12
N MET A 92 -5.55 6.52 -5.17
CA MET A 92 -4.68 6.34 -4.02
C MET A 92 -3.72 7.52 -3.95
N ARG A 93 -3.67 8.20 -2.80
CA ARG A 93 -2.76 9.30 -2.48
C ARG A 93 -1.95 8.91 -1.26
N TRP A 94 -0.64 9.22 -1.24
CA TRP A 94 0.21 8.89 -0.09
C TRP A 94 1.20 10.01 0.19
N ARG A 95 1.56 10.15 1.48
CA ARG A 95 2.53 11.13 1.93
C ARG A 95 3.74 10.43 2.54
N TRP A 96 4.88 10.61 1.90
CA TRP A 96 6.13 9.94 2.25
C TRP A 96 7.33 10.88 2.26
N ARG A 97 8.41 10.43 2.88
CA ARG A 97 9.68 11.14 3.00
C ARG A 97 10.81 10.12 3.00
N VAL A 98 11.93 10.45 2.36
CA VAL A 98 13.16 9.68 2.44
C VAL A 98 14.25 10.57 3.02
N ASP A 99 14.94 10.08 4.05
CA ASP A 99 16.09 10.77 4.65
C ASP A 99 17.41 10.19 4.13
N LEU A 100 17.42 8.88 3.80
CA LEU A 100 18.59 8.17 3.29
C LEU A 100 18.19 7.19 2.19
N LEU A 101 18.79 7.33 1.03
CA LEU A 101 18.61 6.40 -0.10
C LEU A 101 19.67 5.29 -0.04
N PRO A 102 19.36 4.05 -0.49
CA PRO A 102 20.35 3.00 -0.63
C PRO A 102 21.32 3.36 -1.78
N GLU A 103 22.58 3.59 -1.43
CA GLU A 103 23.59 4.05 -2.39
C GLU A 103 23.76 3.03 -3.53
N GLY A 104 23.83 3.52 -4.77
CA GLY A 104 24.03 2.71 -5.96
C GLY A 104 22.84 1.83 -6.37
N ALA A 105 21.70 1.91 -5.69
CA ALA A 105 20.51 1.14 -6.03
C ALA A 105 19.90 1.57 -7.36
N ASP A 106 19.54 0.57 -8.17
CA ASP A 106 18.88 0.75 -9.46
C ASP A 106 17.95 -0.44 -9.74
N GLY A 107 16.65 -0.20 -9.67
CA GLY A 107 15.62 -1.22 -9.83
C GLY A 107 15.52 -1.85 -11.22
N ARG A 108 16.30 -1.36 -12.19
CA ARG A 108 16.43 -1.97 -13.52
C ARG A 108 17.45 -3.11 -13.55
N LEU A 109 18.25 -3.23 -12.49
CA LEU A 109 19.33 -4.21 -12.38
C LEU A 109 19.04 -5.14 -11.19
N ASP A 110 18.84 -6.43 -11.44
CA ASP A 110 18.51 -7.42 -10.41
C ASP A 110 19.50 -7.41 -9.23
N ALA A 111 20.79 -7.25 -9.51
CA ALA A 111 21.85 -7.18 -8.49
C ALA A 111 21.88 -5.87 -7.70
N LYS A 112 21.03 -4.89 -8.03
CA LYS A 112 20.92 -3.57 -7.39
C LYS A 112 19.47 -3.16 -7.12
N ASP A 113 18.53 -4.10 -7.17
CA ASP A 113 17.09 -3.86 -6.98
C ASP A 113 16.75 -3.57 -5.50
N ASP A 114 17.30 -2.47 -5.00
CA ASP A 114 17.04 -1.93 -3.66
C ASP A 114 16.21 -0.64 -3.75
N GLN A 115 15.43 -0.35 -2.70
CA GLN A 115 14.63 0.86 -2.58
C GLN A 115 14.49 1.32 -1.13
N ALA A 116 14.48 2.63 -0.90
CA ALA A 116 14.28 3.19 0.43
C ALA A 116 12.88 2.88 0.96
N ILE A 117 11.87 2.96 0.10
CA ILE A 117 10.49 2.59 0.37
C ILE A 117 9.80 2.14 -0.91
N GLY A 118 9.08 1.04 -0.82
CA GLY A 118 8.16 0.56 -1.84
C GLY A 118 6.76 0.38 -1.26
N ILE A 119 5.75 0.91 -1.97
CA ILE A 119 4.32 0.75 -1.69
C ILE A 119 3.76 -0.18 -2.74
N TYR A 120 3.30 -1.35 -2.34
CA TYR A 120 2.81 -2.39 -3.23
C TYR A 120 1.33 -2.62 -2.97
N ILE A 121 0.51 -2.56 -4.01
CA ILE A 121 -0.90 -2.91 -3.97
C ILE A 121 -1.10 -4.21 -4.74
N GLY A 122 -1.31 -5.28 -3.99
CA GLY A 122 -1.57 -6.61 -4.52
C GLY A 122 -3.06 -6.90 -4.62
N SER A 123 -3.45 -7.63 -5.65
CA SER A 123 -4.80 -8.15 -5.86
C SER A 123 -4.74 -9.63 -6.22
N GLY A 124 -5.70 -10.40 -5.74
CA GLY A 124 -5.81 -11.83 -6.00
C GLY A 124 -5.48 -12.71 -4.81
N GLY A 125 -5.36 -14.02 -5.06
CA GLY A 125 -5.11 -15.03 -4.04
C GLY A 125 -3.64 -15.47 -3.96
N PRO A 126 -3.34 -16.40 -3.04
CA PRO A 126 -1.97 -16.88 -2.78
C PRO A 126 -1.25 -17.48 -4.01
N LEU A 127 -2.00 -18.08 -4.93
CA LEU A 127 -1.46 -18.77 -6.12
C LEU A 127 -1.36 -17.86 -7.35
N SER A 128 -2.01 -16.68 -7.33
CA SER A 128 -1.98 -15.74 -8.47
C SER A 128 -2.23 -14.32 -7.94
N GLN A 129 -1.16 -13.65 -7.58
CA GLN A 129 -1.21 -12.27 -7.12
C GLN A 129 -0.68 -11.33 -8.20
N HIS A 130 -1.45 -10.28 -8.48
CA HIS A 130 -1.13 -9.22 -9.42
C HIS A 130 -0.90 -7.94 -8.64
N THR A 131 0.28 -7.34 -8.79
CA THR A 131 0.71 -6.25 -7.91
C THR A 131 1.21 -5.07 -8.74
N ILE A 132 0.83 -3.87 -8.30
CA ILE A 132 1.43 -2.62 -8.74
C ILE A 132 2.30 -2.09 -7.60
N ALA A 133 3.51 -1.60 -7.93
CA ALA A 133 4.41 -1.03 -6.94
C ALA A 133 4.82 0.40 -7.30
N PHE A 134 4.83 1.26 -6.30
CA PHE A 134 5.34 2.63 -6.34
C PHE A 134 6.57 2.72 -5.47
N ARG A 135 7.72 3.09 -6.07
CA ARG A 135 9.02 3.00 -5.41
C ARG A 135 9.72 4.36 -5.37
N TRP A 136 10.49 4.59 -4.29
CA TRP A 136 11.50 5.64 -4.23
C TRP A 136 12.87 4.97 -4.21
N GLU A 137 13.60 5.17 -5.29
CA GLU A 137 14.87 4.50 -5.59
C GLU A 137 16.02 5.52 -5.71
N THR A 138 17.22 5.08 -6.05
CA THR A 138 18.39 5.97 -6.14
C THR A 138 18.68 6.34 -7.60
N LEU A 139 19.21 5.40 -8.39
CA LEU A 139 19.68 5.66 -9.77
C LEU A 139 18.57 5.45 -10.82
N THR A 140 17.52 4.73 -10.50
CA THR A 140 16.42 4.49 -11.43
C THR A 140 15.81 5.80 -11.89
N PRO A 141 15.66 6.04 -13.20
CA PRO A 141 15.01 7.24 -13.70
C PRO A 141 13.57 7.37 -13.20
N ARG A 142 13.15 8.59 -12.88
CA ARG A 142 11.75 8.87 -12.53
C ARG A 142 10.82 8.43 -13.68
N ASN A 143 9.70 7.82 -13.34
CA ASN A 143 8.73 7.17 -14.23
C ASN A 143 9.23 5.93 -14.98
N ALA A 144 10.45 5.47 -14.78
CA ALA A 144 10.84 4.15 -15.24
C ALA A 144 9.92 3.09 -14.64
N THR A 145 9.61 2.07 -15.42
CA THR A 145 8.77 0.95 -15.03
C THR A 145 9.48 -0.36 -15.31
N GLY A 146 9.12 -1.39 -14.58
CA GLY A 146 9.62 -2.73 -14.83
C GLY A 146 8.66 -3.79 -14.35
N PHE A 147 9.04 -5.04 -14.58
CA PHE A 147 8.24 -6.20 -14.23
C PHE A 147 9.13 -7.26 -13.58
N VAL A 148 8.68 -7.81 -12.47
CA VAL A 148 9.38 -8.89 -11.77
C VAL A 148 8.39 -9.93 -11.26
N LYS A 149 8.84 -11.18 -11.18
CA LYS A 149 8.08 -12.30 -10.63
C LYS A 149 8.75 -12.83 -9.37
N TYR A 150 7.97 -13.03 -8.32
CA TYR A 150 8.39 -13.66 -7.08
C TYR A 150 7.62 -14.95 -6.81
N GLY A 151 8.07 -15.76 -5.83
CA GLY A 151 7.37 -16.96 -5.41
C GLY A 151 7.11 -17.95 -6.55
N MET A 152 8.14 -18.27 -7.34
CA MET A 152 8.01 -19.13 -8.54
C MET A 152 6.94 -18.64 -9.54
N GLY A 153 6.75 -17.32 -9.65
CA GLY A 153 5.84 -16.70 -10.60
C GLY A 153 4.41 -16.50 -10.10
N THR A 154 4.10 -16.86 -8.85
CA THR A 154 2.77 -16.66 -8.26
C THR A 154 2.48 -15.20 -7.96
N VAL A 155 3.51 -14.38 -7.70
CA VAL A 155 3.41 -12.93 -7.47
C VAL A 155 4.02 -12.20 -8.66
N LYS A 156 3.20 -11.50 -9.41
CA LYS A 156 3.57 -10.68 -10.58
C LYS A 156 3.55 -9.21 -10.18
N VAL A 157 4.68 -8.53 -10.28
CA VAL A 157 4.81 -7.12 -9.84
C VAL A 157 5.19 -6.25 -11.01
N HIS A 158 4.35 -5.29 -11.35
CA HIS A 158 4.70 -4.15 -12.17
C HIS A 158 5.07 -2.99 -11.26
N TRP A 159 6.30 -2.52 -11.34
CA TRP A 159 6.76 -1.40 -10.52
C TRP A 159 6.98 -0.13 -11.35
N LYS A 160 6.86 0.99 -10.66
CA LYS A 160 7.15 2.34 -11.17
C LYS A 160 8.03 3.08 -10.18
N CYS A 161 9.13 3.65 -10.65
CA CYS A 161 9.92 4.61 -9.90
C CYS A 161 9.19 5.95 -9.91
N VAL A 162 8.66 6.35 -8.76
CA VAL A 162 7.92 7.62 -8.60
C VAL A 162 8.90 8.75 -8.28
N ARG A 163 9.89 8.46 -7.41
CA ARG A 163 10.91 9.42 -6.98
C ARG A 163 12.28 8.77 -6.95
N ASN A 164 13.33 9.59 -7.09
CA ASN A 164 14.70 9.13 -7.04
C ASN A 164 15.65 10.14 -6.37
N GLN A 165 16.96 9.94 -6.48
CA GLN A 165 17.98 10.81 -5.85
C GLN A 165 17.96 12.28 -6.31
N LYS A 166 17.23 12.62 -7.38
CA LYS A 166 17.05 14.02 -7.82
C LYS A 166 16.00 14.74 -6.97
N ASP A 167 15.16 14.03 -6.25
CA ASP A 167 14.22 14.60 -5.29
C ASP A 167 14.95 14.88 -3.97
N LYS A 168 14.70 16.03 -3.35
CA LYS A 168 15.36 16.42 -2.10
C LYS A 168 14.98 15.47 -0.97
N THR A 169 15.98 14.92 -0.27
CA THR A 169 15.78 14.13 0.95
C THR A 169 15.40 15.01 2.13
N GLY A 170 14.81 14.41 3.17
CA GLY A 170 14.37 15.15 4.37
C GLY A 170 13.10 15.97 4.17
N VAL A 171 12.43 15.87 3.03
CA VAL A 171 11.22 16.61 2.68
C VAL A 171 10.04 15.65 2.50
N TRP A 172 8.87 16.06 2.97
CA TRP A 172 7.63 15.34 2.72
C TRP A 172 7.08 15.64 1.34
N TYR A 173 6.72 14.58 0.62
CA TYR A 173 6.05 14.65 -0.67
C TYR A 173 4.72 13.93 -0.62
N ILE A 174 3.78 14.43 -1.40
CA ILE A 174 2.50 13.77 -1.67
C ILE A 174 2.52 13.35 -3.13
N ASP A 175 2.27 12.08 -3.37
CA ASP A 175 2.10 11.52 -4.71
C ASP A 175 0.75 10.80 -4.77
N GLU A 176 0.23 10.63 -5.98
CA GLU A 176 -1.05 9.97 -6.21
C GLU A 176 -1.07 9.16 -7.49
N CYS A 177 -1.99 8.21 -7.55
CA CYS A 177 -2.26 7.41 -8.73
C CYS A 177 -3.74 7.02 -8.76
N ASN A 178 -4.38 7.13 -9.91
CA ASN A 178 -5.66 6.48 -10.12
C ASN A 178 -5.43 4.95 -10.17
N LEU A 179 -5.56 4.32 -9.00
CA LEU A 179 -5.24 2.92 -8.81
C LEU A 179 -6.16 2.00 -9.62
N LYS A 180 -7.45 2.36 -9.74
CA LYS A 180 -8.41 1.62 -10.56
C LYS A 180 -7.99 1.56 -12.03
N GLU A 181 -7.65 2.72 -12.61
CA GLU A 181 -7.18 2.80 -14.00
C GLU A 181 -5.83 2.11 -14.19
N ALA A 182 -4.90 2.28 -13.25
CA ALA A 182 -3.59 1.66 -13.31
C ALA A 182 -3.69 0.13 -13.28
N LEU A 183 -4.52 -0.44 -12.39
CA LEU A 183 -4.78 -1.88 -12.33
C LEU A 183 -5.43 -2.38 -13.63
N LYS A 184 -6.44 -1.67 -14.15
CA LYS A 184 -7.10 -2.03 -15.41
C LYS A 184 -6.13 -2.00 -16.60
N LYS A 185 -5.25 -1.00 -16.66
CA LYS A 185 -4.25 -0.86 -17.75
C LYS A 185 -3.22 -1.99 -17.74
N ILE A 186 -2.74 -2.36 -16.54
CA ILE A 186 -1.66 -3.35 -16.39
C ILE A 186 -2.21 -4.79 -16.42
N TYR A 187 -3.42 -4.98 -15.90
CA TYR A 187 -4.09 -6.27 -15.79
C TYR A 187 -5.53 -6.19 -16.33
N PRO A 188 -5.72 -5.98 -17.65
CA PRO A 188 -7.02 -5.69 -18.26
C PRO A 188 -8.07 -6.78 -18.03
N ASP A 189 -7.62 -8.04 -17.97
CA ASP A 189 -8.49 -9.22 -17.83
C ASP A 189 -8.72 -9.62 -16.35
N LYS A 190 -8.28 -8.79 -15.41
CA LYS A 190 -8.39 -9.08 -13.98
C LYS A 190 -9.24 -8.04 -13.28
N LYS A 191 -10.27 -8.50 -12.58
CA LYS A 191 -11.00 -7.67 -11.63
C LYS A 191 -10.20 -7.62 -10.33
N PRO A 192 -9.93 -6.41 -9.77
CA PRO A 192 -9.28 -6.30 -8.46
C PRO A 192 -10.10 -6.98 -7.37
N GLU A 193 -9.50 -7.93 -6.67
CA GLU A 193 -10.11 -8.68 -5.57
C GLU A 193 -9.11 -8.79 -4.41
N ARG A 194 -9.62 -8.80 -3.17
CA ARG A 194 -8.82 -9.01 -1.95
C ARG A 194 -7.57 -8.13 -1.93
N LEU A 195 -7.76 -6.83 -2.05
CA LEU A 195 -6.66 -5.88 -2.06
C LEU A 195 -5.82 -5.97 -0.79
N ALA A 196 -4.50 -5.99 -0.95
CA ALA A 196 -3.54 -5.96 0.13
C ALA A 196 -2.49 -4.88 -0.12
N LEU A 197 -2.13 -4.16 0.94
CA LEU A 197 -1.07 -3.16 0.97
C LEU A 197 0.18 -3.79 1.57
N THR A 198 1.30 -3.71 0.85
CA THR A 198 2.60 -4.10 1.38
C THR A 198 3.55 -2.90 1.32
N LEU A 199 4.25 -2.65 2.42
CA LEU A 199 5.31 -1.65 2.51
C LEU A 199 6.64 -2.38 2.66
N SER A 200 7.64 -2.02 1.86
CA SER A 200 8.97 -2.64 1.91
C SER A 200 10.09 -1.63 2.00
N ALA A 201 11.20 -2.05 2.61
CA ALA A 201 12.48 -1.37 2.60
C ALA A 201 13.58 -2.39 2.32
N ASN A 202 14.50 -2.07 1.41
CA ASN A 202 15.48 -2.99 0.91
C ASN A 202 16.81 -2.29 0.63
N SER A 203 17.90 -2.84 1.13
CA SER A 203 19.28 -2.43 0.88
C SER A 203 20.25 -3.64 0.88
N GLN A 204 19.71 -4.84 0.65
CA GLN A 204 20.45 -6.09 0.71
C GLN A 204 21.41 -6.26 -0.46
N TYR A 205 20.99 -5.84 -1.66
CA TYR A 205 21.78 -6.05 -2.89
C TYR A 205 22.96 -5.09 -3.01
N THR A 206 22.76 -3.84 -2.60
CA THR A 206 23.84 -2.83 -2.56
C THR A 206 24.71 -2.92 -1.30
N GLY A 207 24.22 -3.63 -0.26
CA GLY A 207 24.94 -3.74 1.01
C GLY A 207 25.00 -2.42 1.79
N THR A 208 24.09 -1.48 1.55
CA THR A 208 24.06 -0.14 2.11
C THR A 208 22.95 0.05 3.16
N CYS A 209 22.48 1.28 3.35
CA CYS A 209 21.44 1.63 4.30
C CYS A 209 20.37 2.50 3.65
N SER A 210 19.15 2.45 4.16
CA SER A 210 18.09 3.39 3.82
C SER A 210 17.24 3.77 5.02
N VAL A 211 16.66 5.00 4.98
CA VAL A 211 15.69 5.49 5.96
C VAL A 211 14.59 6.23 5.23
N ALA A 212 13.36 5.79 5.44
CA ALA A 212 12.17 6.41 4.88
C ALA A 212 11.06 6.51 5.93
N TYR A 213 10.06 7.35 5.63
CA TYR A 213 8.89 7.54 6.47
C TYR A 213 7.63 7.57 5.61
N LEU A 214 6.56 7.04 6.17
CA LEU A 214 5.22 7.12 5.61
C LEU A 214 4.29 7.74 6.66
N ASP A 215 3.58 8.81 6.29
CA ASP A 215 2.60 9.47 7.16
C ASP A 215 1.23 8.80 7.01
N TYR A 216 0.76 8.66 5.77
CA TYR A 216 -0.52 8.01 5.46
C TYR A 216 -0.58 7.52 4.02
N ILE A 217 -1.56 6.66 3.78
CA ILE A 217 -2.12 6.34 2.47
C ILE A 217 -3.62 6.58 2.56
N GLU A 218 -4.21 7.30 1.61
CA GLU A 218 -5.64 7.54 1.54
C GLU A 218 -6.20 7.20 0.17
N PHE A 219 -7.46 6.81 0.14
CA PHE A 219 -8.22 6.51 -1.06
C PHE A 219 -9.33 7.54 -1.20
N VAL A 220 -9.31 8.29 -2.29
CA VAL A 220 -10.19 9.44 -2.52
C VAL A 220 -10.93 9.31 -3.84
N PRO A 221 -12.10 9.99 -3.99
CA PRO A 221 -12.78 10.08 -5.27
C PRO A 221 -11.90 10.73 -6.33
N ALA A 222 -12.07 10.34 -7.59
CA ALA A 222 -11.44 11.06 -8.69
C ALA A 222 -12.01 12.48 -8.77
N GLU A 223 -11.14 13.47 -8.94
CA GLU A 223 -11.61 14.84 -9.21
C GLU A 223 -12.41 14.88 -10.51
N LYS A 224 -13.60 15.46 -10.46
CA LYS A 224 -14.37 15.73 -11.69
C LYS A 224 -13.56 16.75 -12.49
N LYS A 225 -13.05 16.37 -13.68
CA LYS A 225 -12.55 17.36 -14.62
C LYS A 225 -13.70 18.34 -14.91
N PRO A 226 -13.50 19.65 -14.75
CA PRO A 226 -14.51 20.60 -15.17
C PRO A 226 -14.81 20.32 -16.64
N CYS A 227 -16.10 20.24 -16.99
CA CYS A 227 -16.51 20.17 -18.40
C CYS A 227 -15.92 21.39 -19.10
N SER A 228 -14.96 21.20 -19.98
CA SER A 228 -14.54 22.24 -20.92
C SER A 228 -15.77 22.58 -21.76
N LYS A 229 -16.28 23.79 -21.54
CA LYS A 229 -17.31 24.39 -22.44
C LYS A 229 -16.69 24.65 -23.80
#